data_789b7995b659ce50e8a34ce6153b65b8
#
_entry.id   789b7995b659ce50e8a34ce6153b65b8
#
_cell.length_a   1.000
_cell.length_b   1.000
_cell.length_c   1.000
_cell.angle_alpha   90.00
_cell.angle_beta   90.00
_cell.angle_gamma   90.00
#
_symmetry.space_group_name_H-M   'P 1'
#
loop_
_entity.id
_entity.type
_entity.pdbx_description
1 polymer ?
#
loop_
_entity_poly.entity_id
_entity_poly.type
_entity_poly.pdbx_seq_one_letter_code
_entity_poly.pdbx_strand_id
1 'polypeptide(L)'
;MVEKIEIIIAKSVTNYLDELIYTLYTKEYFGYIEDAENYVTAIYNFVYNIHSIQHKNTPQKITHFGNFYITYKRTKRTMWYIFFDKKDNRYLIKHITNNHVENATFLHSL
;
A
#
# COMPACT_ATOMS: atom_id res chain seq x y z
N MET A 1 24.26 -9.37 16.07
CA MET A 1 22.87 -9.80 16.31
C MET A 1 21.98 -9.25 15.21
N VAL A 2 21.22 -10.11 14.57
CA VAL A 2 20.29 -9.67 13.51
C VAL A 2 18.96 -9.31 14.16
N GLU A 3 18.57 -8.05 14.06
CA GLU A 3 17.29 -7.60 14.59
C GLU A 3 16.17 -8.09 13.68
N LYS A 4 15.16 -8.65 14.31
CA LYS A 4 13.99 -9.16 13.59
C LYS A 4 13.07 -8.02 13.18
N ILE A 5 12.77 -7.95 11.90
CA ILE A 5 11.83 -6.96 11.36
C ILE A 5 10.43 -7.54 11.44
N GLU A 6 9.51 -6.78 12.03
CA GLU A 6 8.11 -7.14 12.13
C GLU A 6 7.29 -6.21 11.22
N ILE A 7 6.45 -6.82 10.39
CA ILE A 7 5.52 -6.08 9.54
C ILE A 7 4.12 -6.55 9.87
N ILE A 8 3.32 -5.63 10.41
CA ILE A 8 1.93 -5.90 10.78
C ILE A 8 1.05 -5.11 9.83
N ILE A 9 0.14 -5.79 9.15
CA ILE A 9 -0.76 -5.14 8.20
C ILE A 9 -2.13 -5.05 8.85
N ALA A 10 -2.66 -3.82 8.97
CA ALA A 10 -3.99 -3.60 9.55
C ALA A 10 -5.04 -4.38 8.75
N LYS A 11 -6.02 -4.93 9.46
CA LYS A 11 -7.07 -5.73 8.84
C LYS A 11 -7.82 -4.99 7.74
N SER A 12 -8.02 -3.69 7.91
CA SER A 12 -8.66 -2.86 6.87
C SER A 12 -7.86 -2.86 5.57
N VAL A 13 -6.53 -2.93 5.66
CA VAL A 13 -5.67 -2.97 4.48
C VAL A 13 -5.74 -4.34 3.81
N THR A 14 -5.66 -5.43 4.59
CA THR A 14 -5.78 -6.78 4.03
C THR A 14 -7.15 -7.00 3.40
N ASN A 15 -8.21 -6.52 4.04
CA ASN A 15 -9.56 -6.63 3.48
C ASN A 15 -9.67 -5.87 2.16
N TYR A 16 -9.10 -4.66 2.11
CA TYR A 16 -9.11 -3.87 0.87
C TYR A 16 -8.37 -4.59 -0.25
N LEU A 17 -7.19 -5.13 0.02
CA LEU A 17 -6.39 -5.83 -0.99
C LEU A 17 -7.06 -7.11 -1.46
N ASP A 18 -7.70 -7.84 -0.56
CA ASP A 18 -8.42 -9.07 -0.91
C ASP A 18 -9.63 -8.75 -1.79
N GLU A 19 -10.37 -7.69 -1.46
CA GLU A 19 -11.49 -7.24 -2.28
C GLU A 19 -11.03 -6.69 -3.64
N LEU A 20 -9.84 -6.13 -3.69
CA LEU A 20 -9.29 -5.58 -4.92
C LEU A 20 -9.15 -6.66 -6.00
N ILE A 21 -8.84 -7.90 -5.62
CA ILE A 21 -8.75 -9.01 -6.55
C ILE A 21 -10.06 -9.14 -7.34
N TYR A 22 -11.18 -9.17 -6.61
CA TYR A 22 -12.49 -9.32 -7.24
C TYR A 22 -12.89 -8.08 -8.04
N THR A 23 -12.57 -6.90 -7.53
CA THR A 23 -12.84 -5.64 -8.23
C THR A 23 -12.12 -5.58 -9.57
N LEU A 24 -10.84 -5.94 -9.58
CA LEU A 24 -10.05 -5.95 -10.82
C LEU A 24 -10.58 -6.98 -11.81
N TYR A 25 -10.99 -8.15 -11.33
CA TYR A 25 -11.53 -9.20 -12.18
C TYR A 25 -12.92 -8.84 -12.71
N THR A 26 -13.83 -8.42 -11.83
CA THR A 26 -15.24 -8.15 -12.21
C THR A 26 -15.39 -6.91 -13.10
N LYS A 27 -14.47 -5.95 -13.00
CA LYS A 27 -14.46 -4.77 -13.87
C LYS A 27 -13.66 -4.99 -15.16
N GLU A 28 -13.32 -6.24 -15.44
CA GLU A 28 -12.65 -6.65 -16.66
C GLU A 28 -11.28 -6.01 -16.89
N TYR A 29 -10.61 -5.56 -15.81
CA TYR A 29 -9.23 -5.10 -15.92
C TYR A 29 -8.29 -6.25 -16.27
N PHE A 30 -8.64 -7.47 -15.83
CA PHE A 30 -7.91 -8.69 -16.15
C PHE A 30 -8.88 -9.75 -16.65
N GLY A 31 -8.48 -10.50 -17.67
CA GLY A 31 -9.29 -11.56 -18.25
C GLY A 31 -9.37 -12.81 -17.37
N TYR A 32 -8.39 -12.99 -16.48
CA TYR A 32 -8.32 -14.14 -15.58
C TYR A 32 -8.13 -13.68 -14.15
N ILE A 33 -8.77 -14.39 -13.22
CA ILE A 33 -8.66 -14.06 -11.79
C ILE A 33 -7.22 -14.21 -11.30
N GLU A 34 -6.46 -15.15 -11.88
CA GLU A 34 -5.05 -15.34 -11.53
C GLU A 34 -4.22 -14.08 -11.77
N ASP A 35 -4.52 -13.34 -12.83
CA ASP A 35 -3.80 -12.09 -13.13
C ASP A 35 -4.12 -11.02 -12.08
N ALA A 36 -5.37 -10.95 -11.63
CA ALA A 36 -5.76 -10.05 -10.54
C ALA A 36 -5.07 -10.45 -9.24
N GLU A 37 -5.02 -11.75 -8.94
CA GLU A 37 -4.32 -12.26 -7.76
C GLU A 37 -2.83 -11.94 -7.81
N ASN A 38 -2.19 -12.12 -8.96
CA ASN A 38 -0.77 -11.81 -9.14
C ASN A 38 -0.50 -10.31 -8.96
N TYR A 39 -1.40 -9.48 -9.44
CA TYR A 39 -1.29 -8.03 -9.27
C TYR A 39 -1.26 -7.66 -7.79
N VAL A 40 -2.18 -8.21 -7.00
CA VAL A 40 -2.28 -7.92 -5.56
C VAL A 40 -1.10 -8.55 -4.80
N THR A 41 -0.67 -9.76 -5.20
CA THR A 41 0.50 -10.41 -4.60
C THR A 41 1.74 -9.54 -4.74
N ALA A 42 1.92 -8.86 -5.87
CA ALA A 42 3.05 -7.96 -6.07
C ALA A 42 2.99 -6.78 -5.07
N ILE A 43 1.79 -6.28 -4.76
CA ILE A 43 1.63 -5.24 -3.74
C ILE A 43 2.04 -5.76 -2.36
N TYR A 44 1.59 -6.95 -1.99
CA TYR A 44 1.98 -7.57 -0.71
C TYR A 44 3.49 -7.75 -0.61
N ASN A 45 4.12 -8.24 -1.67
CA ASN A 45 5.57 -8.45 -1.69
C ASN A 45 6.32 -7.12 -1.51
N PHE A 46 5.82 -6.06 -2.13
CA PHE A 46 6.40 -4.73 -1.97
C PHE A 46 6.29 -4.27 -0.50
N VAL A 47 5.13 -4.46 0.12
CA VAL A 47 4.90 -4.10 1.52
C VAL A 47 5.82 -4.89 2.46
N TYR A 48 5.98 -6.18 2.23
CA TYR A 48 6.84 -7.01 3.07
C TYR A 48 8.32 -6.68 2.95
N ASN A 49 8.71 -5.91 1.94
CA ASN A 49 10.09 -5.42 1.79
C ASN A 49 10.23 -3.93 2.19
N ILE A 50 9.27 -3.41 2.93
CA ILE A 50 9.20 -2.00 3.29
C ILE A 50 10.46 -1.50 4.02
N HIS A 51 11.10 -2.38 4.79
CA HIS A 51 12.30 -2.04 5.54
C HIS A 51 13.50 -1.69 4.66
N SER A 52 13.50 -2.13 3.41
CA SER A 52 14.56 -1.84 2.45
C SER A 52 14.25 -0.65 1.55
N ILE A 53 13.09 -0.02 1.74
CA ILE A 53 12.61 1.07 0.89
C ILE A 53 12.68 2.38 1.68
N GLN A 54 13.25 3.41 1.07
CA GLN A 54 13.31 4.72 1.69
C GLN A 54 11.90 5.30 1.81
N HIS A 55 11.51 5.67 3.02
CA HIS A 55 10.20 6.25 3.27
C HIS A 55 10.29 7.76 3.48
N LYS A 56 9.13 8.41 3.39
CA LYS A 56 8.98 9.85 3.57
C LYS A 56 8.02 10.12 4.73
N ASN A 57 8.15 11.31 5.30
CA ASN A 57 7.23 11.75 6.35
C ASN A 57 5.90 12.14 5.72
N THR A 58 4.81 11.70 6.33
CA THR A 58 3.47 12.05 5.89
C THR A 58 3.18 13.51 6.22
N PRO A 59 2.58 14.28 5.29
CA PRO A 59 2.15 15.65 5.61
C PRO A 59 1.19 15.68 6.80
N GLN A 60 1.30 16.71 7.62
CA GLN A 60 0.57 16.81 8.88
C GLN A 60 -0.94 16.63 8.73
N LYS A 61 -1.51 17.13 7.64
CA LYS A 61 -2.96 17.08 7.42
C LYS A 61 -3.49 15.66 7.26
N ILE A 62 -2.65 14.70 6.90
CA ILE A 62 -3.07 13.33 6.64
C ILE A 62 -2.29 12.29 7.45
N THR A 63 -1.69 12.71 8.57
CA THR A 63 -0.95 11.78 9.45
C THR A 63 -1.85 10.71 10.07
N HIS A 64 -3.16 10.91 10.05
CA HIS A 64 -4.10 9.87 10.52
C HIS A 64 -4.04 8.60 9.64
N PHE A 65 -3.53 8.69 8.41
CA PHE A 65 -3.28 7.51 7.58
C PHE A 65 -2.05 6.73 8.04
N GLY A 66 -1.08 7.41 8.65
CA GLY A 66 0.18 6.86 9.10
C GLY A 66 1.23 7.97 9.10
N ASN A 67 2.22 7.89 9.99
CA ASN A 67 3.24 8.93 10.13
C ASN A 67 4.23 8.96 8.95
N PHE A 68 4.36 7.84 8.26
CA PHE A 68 5.26 7.68 7.12
C PHE A 68 4.53 7.07 5.94
N TYR A 69 5.09 7.25 4.74
CA TYR A 69 4.54 6.58 3.57
C TYR A 69 5.65 6.20 2.59
N ILE A 70 5.33 5.23 1.76
CA ILE A 70 6.13 4.85 0.60
C ILE A 70 5.25 4.84 -0.62
N THR A 71 5.85 4.96 -1.78
CA THR A 71 5.14 4.91 -3.05
C THR A 71 5.57 3.68 -3.85
N TYR A 72 4.62 3.10 -4.57
CA TYR A 72 4.85 1.95 -5.43
C TYR A 72 4.24 2.22 -6.80
N LYS A 73 5.08 2.50 -7.78
CA LYS A 73 4.63 2.73 -9.15
C LYS A 73 4.39 1.39 -9.83
N ARG A 74 3.12 0.98 -9.90
CA ARG A 74 2.75 -0.32 -10.46
C ARG A 74 2.74 -0.30 -11.99
N THR A 75 2.25 0.81 -12.57
CA THR A 75 2.24 1.05 -14.01
C THR A 75 2.54 2.52 -14.26
N LYS A 76 2.61 2.94 -15.53
CA LYS A 76 2.80 4.34 -15.87
C LYS A 76 1.70 5.25 -15.33
N ARG A 77 0.50 4.70 -15.13
CA ARG A 77 -0.68 5.47 -14.71
C ARG A 77 -1.11 5.22 -13.28
N THR A 78 -0.54 4.22 -12.62
CA THR A 78 -0.98 3.83 -11.28
C THR A 78 0.16 3.89 -10.29
N MET A 79 0.00 4.77 -9.32
CA MET A 79 0.90 4.91 -8.18
C MET A 79 0.14 4.54 -6.92
N TRP A 80 0.67 3.58 -6.18
CA TRP A 80 0.13 3.18 -4.88
C TRP A 80 0.85 3.95 -3.78
N TYR A 81 0.12 4.35 -2.76
CA TYR A 81 0.61 5.05 -1.58
C TYR A 81 0.31 4.18 -0.38
N ILE A 82 1.34 3.82 0.37
CA ILE A 82 1.24 2.91 1.51
C ILE A 82 1.68 3.67 2.73
N PHE A 83 0.75 3.87 3.67
CA PHE A 83 0.96 4.65 4.89
C PHE A 83 1.17 3.72 6.07
N PHE A 84 2.11 4.07 6.94
CA PHE A 84 2.46 3.21 8.05
C PHE A 84 3.04 4.02 9.20
N ASP A 85 2.98 3.41 10.39
CA ASP A 85 3.72 3.86 11.55
C ASP A 85 4.91 2.93 11.75
N LYS A 86 6.00 3.48 12.25
CA LYS A 86 7.21 2.69 12.49
C LYS A 86 7.75 3.01 13.87
N LYS A 87 8.12 1.97 14.62
CA LYS A 87 8.86 2.08 15.86
C LYS A 87 9.92 1.00 15.88
N ASP A 88 11.20 1.42 15.92
CA ASP A 88 12.33 0.50 15.83
C ASP A 88 12.23 -0.34 14.54
N ASN A 89 12.16 -1.66 14.65
CA ASN A 89 12.03 -2.57 13.51
C ASN A 89 10.60 -3.06 13.29
N ARG A 90 9.61 -2.37 13.87
CA ARG A 90 8.21 -2.73 13.78
C ARG A 90 7.49 -1.74 12.86
N TYR A 91 6.82 -2.26 11.84
CA TYR A 91 6.06 -1.47 10.87
C TYR A 91 4.59 -1.85 10.98
N LEU A 92 3.74 -0.87 11.20
CA LEU A 92 2.29 -1.07 11.20
C LEU A 92 1.72 -0.39 9.95
N ILE A 93 1.29 -1.20 8.99
CA ILE A 93 0.70 -0.71 7.75
C ILE A 93 -0.76 -0.36 8.03
N LYS A 94 -1.10 0.91 7.96
CA LYS A 94 -2.39 1.42 8.41
C LYS A 94 -3.35 1.77 7.28
N HIS A 95 -2.82 2.15 6.12
CA HIS A 95 -3.67 2.60 5.02
C HIS A 95 -2.97 2.40 3.69
N ILE A 96 -3.75 2.10 2.67
CA ILE A 96 -3.26 1.98 1.29
C ILE A 96 -4.26 2.64 0.36
N THR A 97 -3.76 3.37 -0.62
CA THR A 97 -4.59 4.01 -1.63
C THR A 97 -3.78 4.20 -2.91
N ASN A 98 -4.43 4.66 -3.96
CA ASN A 98 -3.77 4.97 -5.22
C ASN A 98 -4.29 6.29 -5.78
N ASN A 99 -3.69 6.72 -6.89
CA ASN A 99 -4.03 8.00 -7.52
C ASN A 99 -5.35 8.00 -8.29
N HIS A 100 -6.05 6.87 -8.34
CA HIS A 100 -7.34 6.74 -9.04
C HIS A 100 -8.54 6.82 -8.10
N VAL A 101 -8.31 6.88 -6.78
CA VAL A 101 -9.43 6.96 -5.83
C VAL A 101 -10.11 8.31 -5.94
N GLU A 102 -11.43 8.29 -5.68
CA GLU A 102 -12.21 9.51 -5.64
C GLU A 102 -11.67 10.47 -4.58
N ASN A 103 -11.61 11.75 -4.90
CA ASN A 103 -11.11 12.79 -4.00
C ASN A 103 -9.63 12.60 -3.60
N ALA A 104 -8.83 12.14 -4.54
CA ALA A 104 -7.40 11.93 -4.29
C ALA A 104 -6.58 13.24 -4.24
N THR A 105 -7.24 14.40 -4.09
CA THR A 105 -6.56 15.70 -4.05
C THR A 105 -5.53 15.83 -2.93
N PHE A 106 -5.74 15.08 -1.82
CA PHE A 106 -4.77 15.09 -0.73
C PHE A 106 -3.41 14.53 -1.16
N LEU A 107 -3.34 13.75 -2.24
CA LEU A 107 -2.10 13.20 -2.75
C LEU A 107 -1.21 14.28 -3.38
N HIS A 108 -1.78 15.42 -3.73
CA HIS A 108 -1.00 16.53 -4.30
C HIS A 108 -0.02 17.14 -3.29
N SER A 109 -0.20 16.89 -2.02
CA SER A 109 0.74 17.36 -0.98
C SER A 109 1.89 16.38 -0.72
N LEU A 110 1.89 15.25 -1.40
CA LEU A 110 2.94 14.22 -1.22
C LEU A 110 4.14 14.40 -2.15
#